data_a871de3346e3f84f760eff613d98a14f
#
_entry.id   a871de3346e3f84f760eff613d98a14f
#
_cell.length_a   1.000
_cell.length_b   1.000
_cell.length_c   1.000
_cell.angle_alpha   90.00
_cell.angle_beta   90.00
_cell.angle_gamma   90.00
#
_symmetry.space_group_name_H-M   'P 1'
#
loop_
_entity.id
_entity.type
_entity.pdbx_description
1 polymer ?
#
loop_
_entity_poly.entity_id
_entity_poly.type
_entity_poly.pdbx_seq_one_letter_code
_entity_poly.pdbx_strand_id
1 'polypeptide(L)'
;AIALGACNSEPKFKVEGEVSGADGKMLYLEASALEGIVPLDSVKLEGDGSFHFKQVRPVSPEFYRLRVDDKVINFSVDSTETVLVKAPYTDFATAYTVEGSPNSSKIKDLTLKQMKLQDNVNALLQSVQAHKIGADVFEDSLASLLKNYKDEVKISYIFAAPNTAAAYFALFQKLNNYLIFDPLNNKEDIKCFAAVATSLNNYYPDAARSKHLYNLVIKGMKNTRTPQQKVVE
;
A
#
# COMPACT_ATOMS: atom_id res chain seq x y z
N ALA A 1 24.71 47.22 4.70
CA ALA A 1 24.25 46.08 3.94
C ALA A 1 23.61 45.10 4.92
N ILE A 2 22.26 45.01 4.93
CA ILE A 2 21.51 44.03 5.74
C ILE A 2 21.41 42.79 4.88
N ALA A 3 22.13 41.72 5.22
CA ALA A 3 21.95 40.40 4.64
C ALA A 3 20.65 39.83 5.17
N LEU A 4 19.59 39.87 4.35
CA LEU A 4 18.37 39.07 4.55
C LEU A 4 18.75 37.60 4.34
N GLY A 5 19.02 36.92 5.45
CA GLY A 5 19.11 35.47 5.45
C GLY A 5 17.76 34.91 5.08
N ALA A 6 17.59 34.49 3.81
CA ALA A 6 16.47 33.69 3.40
C ALA A 6 16.55 32.36 4.13
N CYS A 7 15.76 32.18 5.19
CA CYS A 7 15.50 30.86 5.77
C CYS A 7 14.80 30.01 4.71
N ASN A 8 15.59 29.31 3.92
CA ASN A 8 15.09 28.31 2.98
C ASN A 8 14.67 27.06 3.79
N SER A 9 13.52 27.13 4.46
CA SER A 9 12.97 25.96 5.14
C SER A 9 12.51 24.97 4.06
N GLU A 10 13.07 23.75 4.07
CA GLU A 10 12.65 22.70 3.16
C GLU A 10 11.13 22.50 3.23
N PRO A 11 10.47 22.33 2.07
CA PRO A 11 9.03 22.06 2.03
C PRO A 11 8.68 20.82 2.85
N LYS A 12 7.58 20.88 3.60
CA LYS A 12 7.16 19.82 4.52
C LYS A 12 5.74 19.38 4.25
N PHE A 13 5.48 18.09 4.46
CA PHE A 13 4.12 17.57 4.61
C PHE A 13 3.73 17.50 6.09
N LYS A 14 2.44 17.37 6.34
CA LYS A 14 1.88 17.22 7.68
C LYS A 14 0.99 16.00 7.77
N VAL A 15 0.96 15.38 8.95
CA VAL A 15 -0.01 14.33 9.31
C VAL A 15 -0.61 14.73 10.65
N GLU A 16 -1.89 15.00 10.68
CA GLU A 16 -2.54 15.49 11.88
C GLU A 16 -3.96 14.93 12.02
N GLY A 17 -4.49 14.98 13.21
CA GLY A 17 -5.83 14.49 13.48
C GLY A 17 -6.05 14.08 14.93
N GLU A 18 -6.86 13.03 15.10
CA GLU A 18 -7.32 12.59 16.41
C GLU A 18 -7.43 11.06 16.47
N VAL A 19 -6.98 10.47 17.58
CA VAL A 19 -7.23 9.07 17.91
C VAL A 19 -8.04 9.02 19.21
N SER A 20 -9.35 8.92 19.08
CA SER A 20 -10.24 8.91 20.26
C SER A 20 -10.09 7.62 21.08
N GLY A 21 -10.12 7.75 22.39
CA GLY A 21 -10.01 6.63 23.33
C GLY A 21 -8.60 6.05 23.47
N ALA A 22 -7.57 6.80 23.06
CA ALA A 22 -6.17 6.38 23.10
C ALA A 22 -5.31 7.13 24.14
N ASP A 23 -5.93 7.68 25.18
CA ASP A 23 -5.23 8.41 26.23
C ASP A 23 -4.05 7.60 26.80
N GLY A 24 -2.89 8.24 26.93
CA GLY A 24 -1.66 7.63 27.41
C GLY A 24 -0.94 6.70 26.42
N LYS A 25 -1.52 6.40 25.26
CA LYS A 25 -0.89 5.57 24.23
C LYS A 25 0.17 6.34 23.42
N MET A 26 1.15 5.60 22.90
CA MET A 26 2.13 6.17 21.97
C MET A 26 1.64 5.99 20.53
N LEU A 27 1.57 7.10 19.80
CA LEU A 27 1.35 7.11 18.35
C LEU A 27 2.69 7.33 17.65
N TYR A 28 3.02 6.46 16.71
CA TYR A 28 4.23 6.54 15.90
C TYR A 28 3.90 6.92 14.46
N LEU A 29 4.69 7.81 13.90
CA LEU A 29 4.79 8.03 12.45
C LEU A 29 6.01 7.29 11.93
N GLU A 30 5.81 6.41 10.96
CA GLU A 30 6.86 5.56 10.39
C GLU A 30 6.84 5.63 8.87
N ALA A 31 8.02 5.59 8.24
CA ALA A 31 8.14 5.44 6.79
C ALA A 31 8.17 3.94 6.43
N SER A 32 7.42 3.56 5.39
CA SER A 32 7.45 2.21 4.81
C SER A 32 8.45 2.20 3.64
N ALA A 33 9.75 2.17 3.95
CA ALA A 33 10.81 2.15 2.94
C ALA A 33 10.92 0.78 2.23
N LEU A 34 11.70 0.70 1.15
CA LEU A 34 11.93 -0.56 0.43
C LEU A 34 12.67 -1.59 1.31
N GLU A 35 13.55 -1.11 2.16
CA GLU A 35 14.39 -1.93 3.05
C GLU A 35 13.67 -2.30 4.37
N GLY A 36 12.51 -1.69 4.65
CA GLY A 36 11.74 -1.94 5.86
C GLY A 36 11.10 -0.71 6.46
N ILE A 37 10.65 -0.84 7.69
CA ILE A 37 9.97 0.23 8.42
C ILE A 37 11.00 1.10 9.17
N VAL A 38 10.91 2.40 8.97
CA VAL A 38 11.79 3.40 9.61
C VAL A 38 10.96 4.32 10.50
N PRO A 39 11.17 4.34 11.81
CA PRO A 39 10.54 5.31 12.70
C PRO A 39 10.98 6.74 12.35
N LEU A 40 10.02 7.66 12.25
CA LEU A 40 10.29 9.07 11.95
C LEU A 40 10.02 9.98 13.15
N ASP A 41 8.91 9.75 13.85
CA ASP A 41 8.46 10.58 14.96
C ASP A 41 7.48 9.81 15.86
N SER A 42 7.22 10.34 17.05
CA SER A 42 6.23 9.77 17.96
C SER A 42 5.66 10.82 18.90
N VAL A 43 4.43 10.59 19.35
CA VAL A 43 3.76 11.44 20.34
C VAL A 43 2.98 10.57 21.32
N LYS A 44 2.99 10.94 22.59
CA LYS A 44 2.07 10.38 23.58
C LYS A 44 0.74 11.10 23.44
N LEU A 45 -0.33 10.34 23.20
CA LEU A 45 -1.66 10.88 23.07
C LEU A 45 -2.23 11.28 24.43
N GLU A 46 -2.78 12.47 24.49
CA GLU A 46 -3.51 13.01 25.65
C GLU A 46 -5.02 12.71 25.53
N GLY A 47 -5.81 13.11 26.51
CA GLY A 47 -7.23 12.76 26.61
C GLY A 47 -8.12 13.16 25.41
N ASP A 48 -7.75 14.20 24.65
CA ASP A 48 -8.43 14.57 23.39
C ASP A 48 -7.96 13.76 22.16
N GLY A 49 -6.89 12.96 22.30
CA GLY A 49 -6.33 12.14 21.25
C GLY A 49 -5.71 12.89 20.09
N SER A 50 -5.55 14.21 20.18
CA SER A 50 -5.02 15.05 19.10
C SER A 50 -3.54 14.77 18.86
N PHE A 51 -3.10 14.84 17.59
CA PHE A 51 -1.70 14.70 17.21
C PHE A 51 -1.36 15.56 16.00
N HIS A 52 -0.07 15.87 15.88
CA HIS A 52 0.48 16.62 14.76
C HIS A 52 1.94 16.19 14.50
N PHE A 53 2.18 15.71 13.27
CA PHE A 53 3.52 15.41 12.76
C PHE A 53 3.85 16.31 11.56
N LYS A 54 5.13 16.63 11.40
CA LYS A 54 5.63 17.43 10.29
C LYS A 54 6.98 16.90 9.84
N GLN A 55 7.07 16.50 8.58
CA GLN A 55 8.26 15.89 7.99
C GLN A 55 8.61 16.57 6.66
N VAL A 56 9.87 16.45 6.23
CA VAL A 56 10.31 16.91 4.91
C VAL A 56 9.53 16.15 3.83
N ARG A 57 9.06 16.89 2.81
CA ARG A 57 8.31 16.27 1.71
C ARG A 57 9.16 15.25 0.96
N PRO A 58 8.58 14.14 0.46
CA PRO A 58 9.27 13.25 -0.44
C PRO A 58 9.47 13.91 -1.83
N VAL A 59 10.45 13.43 -2.57
CA VAL A 59 10.71 13.87 -3.97
C VAL A 59 9.88 13.10 -4.99
N SER A 60 9.27 12.00 -4.58
CA SER A 60 8.37 11.13 -5.33
C SER A 60 7.34 10.56 -4.35
N PRO A 61 6.22 9.97 -4.82
CA PRO A 61 5.25 9.33 -3.93
C PRO A 61 5.90 8.31 -3.00
N GLU A 62 5.71 8.47 -1.70
CA GLU A 62 6.26 7.59 -0.68
C GLU A 62 5.17 7.14 0.30
N PHE A 63 5.44 6.03 0.98
CA PHE A 63 4.49 5.38 1.87
C PHE A 63 4.89 5.56 3.33
N TYR A 64 3.87 5.82 4.13
CA TYR A 64 4.00 6.02 5.57
C TYR A 64 2.92 5.22 6.29
N ARG A 65 3.08 5.10 7.60
CA ARG A 65 2.06 4.54 8.46
C ARG A 65 1.99 5.23 9.80
N LEU A 66 0.79 5.32 10.33
CA LEU A 66 0.55 5.59 11.75
C LEU A 66 0.41 4.26 12.48
N ARG A 67 1.05 4.11 13.62
CA ARG A 67 0.96 2.91 14.45
C ARG A 67 0.69 3.26 15.91
N VAL A 68 -0.32 2.57 16.48
CA VAL A 68 -0.59 2.53 17.92
C VAL A 68 -0.64 1.07 18.33
N ASP A 69 0.21 0.67 19.28
CA ASP A 69 0.42 -0.73 19.64
C ASP A 69 0.74 -1.57 18.39
N ASP A 70 -0.08 -2.59 18.07
CA ASP A 70 0.01 -3.46 16.89
C ASP A 70 -0.87 -3.02 15.71
N LYS A 71 -1.67 -1.95 15.88
CA LYS A 71 -2.62 -1.46 14.88
C LYS A 71 -1.97 -0.43 13.97
N VAL A 72 -2.26 -0.50 12.68
CA VAL A 72 -1.60 0.31 11.64
C VAL A 72 -2.61 0.93 10.69
N ILE A 73 -2.41 2.20 10.34
CA ILE A 73 -3.04 2.89 9.22
C ILE A 73 -1.96 3.21 8.20
N ASN A 74 -2.06 2.64 6.99
CA ASN A 74 -1.16 2.95 5.88
C ASN A 74 -1.70 4.14 5.07
N PHE A 75 -0.81 5.00 4.62
CA PHE A 75 -1.11 6.13 3.76
C PHE A 75 0.08 6.49 2.87
N SER A 76 -0.11 7.38 1.92
CA SER A 76 0.97 7.89 1.07
C SER A 76 1.01 9.41 1.10
N VAL A 77 2.18 9.95 0.76
CA VAL A 77 2.41 11.37 0.56
C VAL A 77 3.11 11.56 -0.77
N ASP A 78 2.57 12.44 -1.60
CA ASP A 78 3.12 12.75 -2.91
C ASP A 78 3.99 14.02 -2.87
N SER A 79 3.69 14.97 -2.00
CA SER A 79 4.38 16.26 -1.90
C SER A 79 4.20 16.91 -0.52
N THR A 80 3.57 18.09 -0.49
CA THR A 80 3.41 18.96 0.71
C THR A 80 2.01 18.93 1.30
N GLU A 81 1.23 17.91 1.00
CA GLU A 81 -0.13 17.76 1.49
C GLU A 81 -0.20 17.69 3.02
N THR A 82 -1.37 17.98 3.54
CA THR A 82 -1.75 17.69 4.93
C THR A 82 -2.69 16.50 4.93
N VAL A 83 -2.24 15.39 5.49
CA VAL A 83 -3.05 14.17 5.65
C VAL A 83 -3.78 14.26 6.98
N LEU A 84 -5.11 14.34 6.94
CA LEU A 84 -5.97 14.41 8.13
C LEU A 84 -6.50 13.01 8.44
N VAL A 85 -6.21 12.50 9.64
CA VAL A 85 -6.65 11.16 10.07
C VAL A 85 -7.45 11.27 11.36
N LYS A 86 -8.65 10.66 11.38
CA LYS A 86 -9.43 10.45 12.61
C LYS A 86 -9.75 8.98 12.76
N ALA A 87 -9.50 8.42 13.92
CA ALA A 87 -9.70 7.00 14.19
C ALA A 87 -10.12 6.76 15.64
N PRO A 88 -11.06 5.83 15.91
CA PRO A 88 -11.23 5.29 17.25
C PRO A 88 -10.10 4.30 17.56
N TYR A 89 -9.53 4.33 18.74
CA TYR A 89 -8.48 3.40 19.14
C TYR A 89 -8.90 1.92 19.04
N THR A 90 -10.15 1.59 19.37
CA THR A 90 -10.67 0.22 19.31
C THR A 90 -10.59 -0.37 17.92
N ASP A 91 -10.96 0.41 16.90
CA ASP A 91 -11.05 0.02 15.49
C ASP A 91 -10.10 0.84 14.62
N PHE A 92 -8.90 1.13 15.14
CA PHE A 92 -7.92 2.04 14.55
C PHE A 92 -7.60 1.72 13.09
N ALA A 93 -7.43 0.46 12.75
CA ALA A 93 -7.05 0.01 11.41
C ALA A 93 -8.22 -0.08 10.42
N THR A 94 -9.48 0.03 10.86
CA THR A 94 -10.67 -0.23 10.02
C THR A 94 -11.67 0.91 9.98
N ALA A 95 -11.90 1.59 11.10
CA ALA A 95 -12.92 2.63 11.22
C ALA A 95 -12.35 4.06 11.18
N TYR A 96 -11.18 4.25 10.57
CA TYR A 96 -10.59 5.57 10.42
C TYR A 96 -11.14 6.33 9.22
N THR A 97 -11.01 7.67 9.26
CA THR A 97 -11.16 8.52 8.08
C THR A 97 -9.81 9.08 7.67
N VAL A 98 -9.63 9.33 6.38
CA VAL A 98 -8.44 10.01 5.85
C VAL A 98 -8.86 11.03 4.80
N GLU A 99 -8.40 12.27 4.96
CA GLU A 99 -8.71 13.40 4.09
C GLU A 99 -7.42 14.14 3.71
N GLY A 100 -7.50 15.02 2.71
CA GLY A 100 -6.36 15.84 2.26
C GLY A 100 -5.35 15.09 1.37
N SER A 101 -5.55 13.79 1.13
CA SER A 101 -4.71 12.96 0.25
C SER A 101 -5.57 11.96 -0.52
N PRO A 102 -5.85 12.19 -1.82
CA PRO A 102 -6.65 11.28 -2.64
C PRO A 102 -6.07 9.87 -2.74
N ASN A 103 -4.73 9.76 -2.79
CA ASN A 103 -4.07 8.45 -2.80
C ASN A 103 -4.25 7.71 -1.47
N SER A 104 -4.17 8.40 -0.34
CA SER A 104 -4.39 7.80 0.98
C SER A 104 -5.83 7.31 1.15
N SER A 105 -6.82 8.00 0.60
CA SER A 105 -8.22 7.52 0.58
C SER A 105 -8.36 6.23 -0.22
N LYS A 106 -7.70 6.12 -1.38
CA LYS A 106 -7.67 4.88 -2.18
C LYS A 106 -6.91 3.75 -1.49
N ILE A 107 -5.82 4.05 -0.78
CA ILE A 107 -5.07 3.07 0.01
C ILE A 107 -5.93 2.51 1.14
N LYS A 108 -6.71 3.36 1.82
CA LYS A 108 -7.71 2.90 2.79
C LYS A 108 -8.70 1.91 2.17
N ASP A 109 -9.28 2.27 1.04
CA ASP A 109 -10.25 1.44 0.35
C ASP A 109 -9.64 0.08 -0.07
N LEU A 110 -8.44 0.08 -0.64
CA LEU A 110 -7.68 -1.14 -0.96
C LEU A 110 -7.40 -2.00 0.28
N THR A 111 -7.03 -1.37 1.40
CA THR A 111 -6.79 -2.08 2.67
C THR A 111 -8.04 -2.79 3.16
N LEU A 112 -9.20 -2.10 3.16
CA LEU A 112 -10.47 -2.69 3.59
C LEU A 112 -10.93 -3.81 2.64
N LYS A 113 -10.73 -3.66 1.33
CA LYS A 113 -11.02 -4.71 0.34
C LYS A 113 -10.15 -5.95 0.55
N GLN A 114 -8.86 -5.76 0.81
CA GLN A 114 -7.94 -6.86 1.10
C GLN A 114 -8.32 -7.59 2.41
N MET A 115 -8.67 -6.84 3.46
CA MET A 115 -9.14 -7.44 4.73
C MET A 115 -10.41 -8.27 4.50
N LYS A 116 -11.38 -7.76 3.73
CA LYS A 116 -12.58 -8.51 3.38
C LYS A 116 -12.28 -9.78 2.59
N LEU A 117 -11.32 -9.72 1.65
CA LEU A 117 -10.84 -10.92 0.95
C LEU A 117 -10.26 -11.94 1.93
N GLN A 118 -9.41 -11.50 2.86
CA GLN A 118 -8.82 -12.36 3.89
C GLN A 118 -9.89 -13.02 4.76
N ASP A 119 -10.91 -12.28 5.18
CA ASP A 119 -12.02 -12.80 5.99
C ASP A 119 -12.82 -13.85 5.23
N ASN A 120 -13.11 -13.61 3.95
CA ASN A 120 -13.81 -14.57 3.09
C ASN A 120 -12.99 -15.86 2.92
N VAL A 121 -11.69 -15.76 2.72
CA VAL A 121 -10.79 -16.94 2.62
C VAL A 121 -10.71 -17.69 3.94
N ASN A 122 -10.65 -16.99 5.07
CA ASN A 122 -10.68 -17.61 6.39
C ASN A 122 -11.99 -18.36 6.63
N ALA A 123 -13.12 -17.81 6.21
CA ALA A 123 -14.43 -18.47 6.31
C ALA A 123 -14.50 -19.74 5.43
N LEU A 124 -13.92 -19.74 4.22
CA LEU A 124 -13.80 -20.93 3.39
C LEU A 124 -12.94 -22.01 4.05
N LEU A 125 -11.80 -21.64 4.62
CA LEU A 125 -10.92 -22.56 5.35
C LEU A 125 -11.63 -23.21 6.55
N GLN A 126 -12.37 -22.43 7.33
CA GLN A 126 -13.19 -22.94 8.43
C GLN A 126 -14.27 -23.91 7.95
N SER A 127 -14.87 -23.66 6.76
CA SER A 127 -15.88 -24.54 6.17
C SER A 127 -15.31 -25.89 5.75
N VAL A 128 -14.08 -25.93 5.22
CA VAL A 128 -13.36 -27.18 4.94
C VAL A 128 -13.01 -27.93 6.23
N GLN A 129 -12.46 -27.24 7.22
CA GLN A 129 -12.10 -27.85 8.50
C GLN A 129 -13.31 -28.44 9.23
N ALA A 130 -14.48 -27.82 9.08
CA ALA A 130 -15.74 -28.31 9.62
C ALA A 130 -16.43 -29.37 8.72
N HIS A 131 -15.78 -29.83 7.65
CA HIS A 131 -16.32 -30.79 6.67
C HIS A 131 -17.66 -30.37 6.03
N LYS A 132 -17.91 -29.04 5.94
CA LYS A 132 -19.13 -28.49 5.31
C LYS A 132 -19.01 -28.40 3.79
N ILE A 133 -17.80 -28.28 3.27
CA ILE A 133 -17.49 -28.25 1.83
C ILE A 133 -16.29 -29.16 1.55
N GLY A 134 -16.22 -29.71 0.34
CA GLY A 134 -15.10 -30.50 -0.15
C GLY A 134 -13.96 -29.63 -0.67
N ALA A 135 -12.83 -30.27 -0.97
CA ALA A 135 -11.63 -29.59 -1.48
C ALA A 135 -11.87 -28.94 -2.85
N ASP A 136 -12.64 -29.58 -3.72
CA ASP A 136 -13.04 -29.06 -5.04
C ASP A 136 -13.84 -27.76 -4.94
N VAL A 137 -14.84 -27.72 -4.08
CA VAL A 137 -15.65 -26.51 -3.82
C VAL A 137 -14.78 -25.39 -3.21
N PHE A 138 -13.84 -25.76 -2.34
CA PHE A 138 -12.90 -24.80 -1.76
C PHE A 138 -12.01 -24.17 -2.84
N GLU A 139 -11.38 -24.99 -3.71
CA GLU A 139 -10.50 -24.51 -4.78
C GLU A 139 -11.23 -23.59 -5.77
N ASP A 140 -12.41 -23.97 -6.21
CA ASP A 140 -13.24 -23.16 -7.12
C ASP A 140 -13.69 -21.84 -6.49
N SER A 141 -14.07 -21.88 -5.20
CA SER A 141 -14.48 -20.68 -4.47
C SER A 141 -13.30 -19.73 -4.24
N LEU A 142 -12.14 -20.25 -3.87
CA LEU A 142 -10.92 -19.47 -3.69
C LEU A 142 -10.48 -18.82 -5.02
N ALA A 143 -10.47 -19.59 -6.11
CA ALA A 143 -10.14 -19.08 -7.44
C ALA A 143 -11.08 -17.94 -7.86
N SER A 144 -12.39 -18.10 -7.61
CA SER A 144 -13.39 -17.07 -7.89
C SER A 144 -13.20 -15.80 -7.05
N LEU A 145 -12.93 -15.92 -5.74
CA LEU A 145 -12.64 -14.77 -4.86
C LEU A 145 -11.42 -14.01 -5.34
N LEU A 146 -10.32 -14.72 -5.64
CA LEU A 146 -9.07 -14.10 -6.12
C LEU A 146 -9.25 -13.43 -7.49
N LYS A 147 -9.96 -14.09 -8.40
CA LYS A 147 -10.25 -13.53 -9.73
C LYS A 147 -11.05 -12.23 -9.61
N ASN A 148 -12.14 -12.24 -8.85
CA ASN A 148 -13.00 -11.06 -8.68
C ASN A 148 -12.24 -9.89 -8.04
N TYR A 149 -11.45 -10.16 -7.00
CA TYR A 149 -10.59 -9.17 -6.37
C TYR A 149 -9.58 -8.58 -7.35
N LYS A 150 -8.85 -9.44 -8.07
CA LYS A 150 -7.86 -9.00 -9.06
C LYS A 150 -8.47 -8.17 -10.18
N ASP A 151 -9.60 -8.59 -10.73
CA ASP A 151 -10.27 -7.88 -11.82
C ASP A 151 -10.74 -6.49 -11.38
N GLU A 152 -11.34 -6.37 -10.19
CA GLU A 152 -11.72 -5.08 -9.62
C GLU A 152 -10.51 -4.17 -9.40
N VAL A 153 -9.45 -4.67 -8.77
CA VAL A 153 -8.25 -3.90 -8.45
C VAL A 153 -7.50 -3.47 -9.71
N LYS A 154 -7.40 -4.33 -10.73
CA LYS A 154 -6.81 -3.99 -12.03
C LYS A 154 -7.51 -2.79 -12.65
N ILE A 155 -8.84 -2.85 -12.75
CA ILE A 155 -9.64 -1.83 -13.44
C ILE A 155 -9.67 -0.52 -12.65
N SER A 156 -9.96 -0.60 -11.35
CA SER A 156 -10.27 0.59 -10.54
C SER A 156 -9.04 1.31 -9.99
N TYR A 157 -7.88 0.63 -9.88
CA TYR A 157 -6.69 1.21 -9.26
C TYR A 157 -5.45 1.14 -10.15
N ILE A 158 -5.12 -0.04 -10.71
CA ILE A 158 -3.85 -0.23 -11.41
C ILE A 158 -3.86 0.46 -12.77
N PHE A 159 -4.82 0.11 -13.64
CA PHE A 159 -4.90 0.68 -14.99
C PHE A 159 -5.59 2.04 -15.05
N ALA A 160 -6.44 2.37 -14.08
CA ALA A 160 -7.11 3.66 -14.03
C ALA A 160 -6.12 4.83 -13.83
N ALA A 161 -5.07 4.64 -13.03
CA ALA A 161 -4.10 5.69 -12.73
C ALA A 161 -2.73 5.07 -12.34
N PRO A 162 -2.00 4.48 -13.31
CA PRO A 162 -0.80 3.67 -13.04
C PRO A 162 0.40 4.47 -12.49
N ASN A 163 0.37 5.80 -12.57
CA ASN A 163 1.39 6.70 -12.01
C ASN A 163 1.18 7.08 -10.54
N THR A 164 0.20 6.47 -9.86
CA THR A 164 -0.18 6.85 -8.50
C THR A 164 0.38 5.92 -7.43
N ALA A 165 0.53 6.45 -6.21
CA ALA A 165 0.87 5.65 -5.03
C ALA A 165 -0.17 4.53 -4.79
N ALA A 166 -1.46 4.79 -5.01
CA ALA A 166 -2.50 3.78 -4.85
C ALA A 166 -2.33 2.59 -5.82
N ALA A 167 -1.94 2.84 -7.09
CA ALA A 167 -1.66 1.78 -8.04
C ALA A 167 -0.44 0.93 -7.61
N TYR A 168 0.63 1.57 -7.15
CA TYR A 168 1.79 0.87 -6.58
C TYR A 168 1.38 0.02 -5.37
N PHE A 169 0.63 0.59 -4.42
CA PHE A 169 0.16 -0.11 -3.22
C PHE A 169 -0.70 -1.33 -3.56
N ALA A 170 -1.55 -1.22 -4.59
CA ALA A 170 -2.41 -2.30 -5.06
C ALA A 170 -1.62 -3.54 -5.51
N LEU A 171 -0.46 -3.36 -6.16
CA LEU A 171 0.40 -4.45 -6.62
C LEU A 171 0.98 -5.31 -5.49
N PHE A 172 1.20 -4.70 -4.32
CA PHE A 172 1.90 -5.35 -3.20
C PHE A 172 0.96 -5.83 -2.08
N GLN A 173 -0.35 -5.87 -2.35
CA GLN A 173 -1.32 -6.46 -1.41
C GLN A 173 -1.07 -7.96 -1.24
N LYS A 174 -1.28 -8.45 -0.02
CA LYS A 174 -0.99 -9.83 0.36
C LYS A 174 -2.22 -10.54 0.89
N LEU A 175 -2.26 -11.84 0.66
CA LEU A 175 -3.17 -12.78 1.28
C LEU A 175 -2.33 -13.87 1.95
N ASN A 176 -2.50 -14.09 3.26
CA ASN A 176 -1.68 -15.06 4.03
C ASN A 176 -0.16 -14.90 3.79
N ASN A 177 0.34 -13.67 3.77
CA ASN A 177 1.73 -13.28 3.51
C ASN A 177 2.24 -13.50 2.07
N TYR A 178 1.44 -14.02 1.14
CA TYR A 178 1.78 -14.15 -0.27
C TYR A 178 1.20 -12.98 -1.06
N LEU A 179 1.95 -12.49 -2.04
CA LEU A 179 1.44 -11.44 -2.95
C LEU A 179 0.23 -11.97 -3.72
N ILE A 180 -0.84 -11.17 -3.78
CA ILE A 180 -2.03 -11.49 -4.57
C ILE A 180 -1.72 -11.41 -6.07
N PHE A 181 -0.92 -10.43 -6.48
CA PHE A 181 -0.37 -10.32 -7.83
C PHE A 181 1.05 -10.89 -7.86
N ASP A 182 1.30 -11.93 -8.67
CA ASP A 182 2.62 -12.54 -8.77
C ASP A 182 3.48 -11.84 -9.83
N PRO A 183 4.52 -11.06 -9.42
CA PRO A 183 5.37 -10.33 -10.36
C PRO A 183 6.37 -11.21 -11.09
N LEU A 184 6.53 -12.47 -10.72
CA LEU A 184 7.62 -13.32 -11.20
C LEU A 184 7.19 -14.47 -12.09
N ASN A 185 6.00 -15.04 -11.85
CA ASN A 185 5.61 -16.31 -12.49
C ASN A 185 4.26 -16.24 -13.24
N ASN A 186 3.47 -15.17 -13.03
CA ASN A 186 2.18 -15.00 -13.68
C ASN A 186 2.26 -13.90 -14.75
N LYS A 187 2.15 -14.29 -16.04
CA LYS A 187 2.26 -13.34 -17.17
C LYS A 187 1.23 -12.21 -17.12
N GLU A 188 0.00 -12.49 -16.70
CA GLU A 188 -1.07 -11.49 -16.62
C GLU A 188 -0.84 -10.51 -15.46
N ASP A 189 -0.34 -10.99 -14.34
CA ASP A 189 0.02 -10.13 -13.22
C ASP A 189 1.24 -9.26 -13.56
N ILE A 190 2.25 -9.81 -14.24
CA ILE A 190 3.43 -9.04 -14.70
C ILE A 190 3.02 -7.84 -15.57
N LYS A 191 1.94 -7.93 -16.36
CA LYS A 191 1.43 -6.79 -17.13
C LYS A 191 0.96 -5.65 -16.22
N CYS A 192 0.38 -5.96 -15.07
CA CYS A 192 -0.02 -4.97 -14.07
C CYS A 192 1.20 -4.24 -13.51
N PHE A 193 2.23 -5.00 -13.12
CA PHE A 193 3.50 -4.42 -12.67
C PHE A 193 4.17 -3.59 -13.76
N ALA A 194 4.15 -4.05 -15.00
CA ALA A 194 4.76 -3.34 -16.14
C ALA A 194 4.06 -2.00 -16.43
N ALA A 195 2.74 -1.95 -16.33
CA ALA A 195 1.97 -0.71 -16.52
C ALA A 195 2.37 0.35 -15.49
N VAL A 196 2.44 -0.04 -14.20
CA VAL A 196 2.82 0.88 -13.12
C VAL A 196 4.32 1.24 -13.23
N ALA A 197 5.20 0.27 -13.50
CA ALA A 197 6.64 0.51 -13.66
C ALA A 197 6.93 1.52 -14.78
N THR A 198 6.31 1.34 -15.95
CA THR A 198 6.47 2.26 -17.09
C THR A 198 5.98 3.65 -16.73
N SER A 199 4.82 3.75 -16.10
CA SER A 199 4.23 5.03 -15.72
C SER A 199 5.06 5.76 -14.67
N LEU A 200 5.46 5.07 -13.60
CA LEU A 200 6.32 5.67 -12.56
C LEU A 200 7.69 6.07 -13.09
N ASN A 201 8.27 5.28 -14.01
CA ASN A 201 9.56 5.64 -14.62
C ASN A 201 9.46 6.91 -15.49
N ASN A 202 8.32 7.17 -16.13
CA ASN A 202 8.08 8.39 -16.88
C ASN A 202 7.98 9.63 -15.99
N TYR A 203 7.37 9.51 -14.82
CA TYR A 203 7.16 10.64 -13.91
C TYR A 203 8.29 10.80 -12.88
N TYR A 204 8.90 9.69 -12.44
CA TYR A 204 9.89 9.65 -11.36
C TYR A 204 11.03 8.67 -11.71
N PRO A 205 11.81 8.93 -12.78
CA PRO A 205 12.83 7.98 -13.28
C PRO A 205 13.93 7.67 -12.25
N ASP A 206 14.23 8.62 -11.38
CA ASP A 206 15.29 8.49 -10.38
C ASP A 206 14.81 7.91 -9.05
N ALA A 207 13.50 7.79 -8.84
CA ALA A 207 12.95 7.24 -7.61
C ALA A 207 13.35 5.77 -7.40
N ALA A 208 13.74 5.43 -6.16
CA ALA A 208 14.14 4.06 -5.81
C ALA A 208 13.03 3.04 -6.10
N ARG A 209 11.76 3.42 -5.86
CA ARG A 209 10.60 2.56 -6.15
C ARG A 209 10.39 2.32 -7.64
N SER A 210 10.63 3.33 -8.49
CA SER A 210 10.55 3.17 -9.95
C SER A 210 11.60 2.16 -10.45
N LYS A 211 12.85 2.30 -9.99
CA LYS A 211 13.96 1.40 -10.32
C LYS A 211 13.71 -0.02 -9.80
N HIS A 212 13.24 -0.16 -8.56
CA HIS A 212 12.90 -1.45 -7.97
C HIS A 212 11.81 -2.17 -8.77
N LEU A 213 10.72 -1.47 -9.08
CA LEU A 213 9.58 -2.03 -9.81
C LEU A 213 9.98 -2.43 -11.24
N TYR A 214 10.76 -1.60 -11.93
CA TYR A 214 11.30 -1.92 -13.25
C TYR A 214 12.12 -3.22 -13.22
N ASN A 215 13.05 -3.35 -12.29
CA ASN A 215 13.89 -4.55 -12.14
C ASN A 215 13.05 -5.81 -11.85
N LEU A 216 12.02 -5.68 -11.04
CA LEU A 216 11.09 -6.76 -10.72
C LEU A 216 10.35 -7.25 -11.98
N VAL A 217 9.86 -6.32 -12.81
CA VAL A 217 9.21 -6.62 -14.10
C VAL A 217 10.16 -7.35 -15.05
N ILE A 218 11.39 -6.86 -15.20
CA ILE A 218 12.39 -7.52 -16.06
C ILE A 218 12.67 -8.95 -15.59
N LYS A 219 12.76 -9.17 -14.27
CA LYS A 219 12.95 -10.51 -13.71
C LYS A 219 11.77 -11.43 -14.03
N GLY A 220 10.53 -10.96 -13.85
CA GLY A 220 9.32 -11.70 -14.17
C GLY A 220 9.21 -12.05 -15.66
N MET A 221 9.52 -11.07 -16.54
CA MET A 221 9.54 -11.32 -17.98
C MET A 221 10.57 -12.37 -18.39
N LYS A 222 11.75 -12.39 -17.75
CA LYS A 222 12.76 -13.43 -17.99
C LYS A 222 12.27 -14.81 -17.53
N ASN A 223 11.68 -14.90 -16.34
CA ASN A 223 11.18 -16.16 -15.79
C ASN A 223 10.07 -16.79 -16.65
N THR A 224 9.24 -15.95 -17.26
CA THR A 224 8.04 -16.40 -18.00
C THR A 224 8.25 -16.51 -19.52
N ARG A 225 9.47 -16.25 -20.01
CA ARG A 225 9.81 -16.51 -21.42
C ARG A 225 9.70 -18.00 -21.71
N THR A 226 8.92 -18.37 -22.72
CA THR A 226 8.95 -19.72 -23.28
C THR A 226 10.32 -19.91 -23.93
N PRO A 227 11.05 -21.03 -23.67
CA PRO A 227 12.28 -21.33 -24.38
C PRO A 227 12.01 -21.28 -25.88
N GLN A 228 12.77 -20.49 -26.63
CA GLN A 228 12.75 -20.59 -28.09
C GLN A 228 13.20 -22.00 -28.44
N GLN A 229 12.33 -22.79 -29.09
CA GLN A 229 12.77 -24.04 -29.70
C GLN A 229 13.93 -23.68 -30.66
N LYS A 230 15.13 -24.19 -30.33
CA LYS A 230 16.21 -24.20 -31.31
C LYS A 230 15.73 -25.06 -32.47
N VAL A 231 15.43 -24.44 -33.61
CA VAL A 231 15.31 -25.18 -34.86
C VAL A 231 16.71 -25.71 -35.12
N VAL A 232 16.87 -27.00 -34.94
CA VAL A 232 18.09 -27.71 -35.40
C VAL A 232 17.88 -27.90 -36.88
N GLU A 233 18.64 -27.14 -37.71
CA GLU A 233 18.83 -27.42 -39.12
C GLU A 233 19.65 -28.68 -39.32
#